data_b199918baa61bbe94b62e96b31713c4d
#
_entry.id   b199918baa61bbe94b62e96b31713c4d
#
_cell.length_a   1.000
_cell.length_b   1.000
_cell.length_c   1.000
_cell.angle_alpha   90.00
_cell.angle_beta   90.00
_cell.angle_gamma   90.00
#
_symmetry.space_group_name_H-M   'P 1'
#
loop_
_entity.id
_entity.type
_entity.pdbx_description
1 polymer ?
#
loop_
_entity_poly.entity_id
_entity_poly.type
_entity_poly.pdbx_seq_one_letter_code
_entity_poly.pdbx_strand_id
1 'polypeptide(L)'
;TVLYLLNVPHIERIVVNERKKYYILYMGAKGMIYVIKKDGTREEFNSQKIVAAVNKSAARILYTFSDKEKEFICQFAEEHAEALGKNEIEIQEMHNIVEGALERVNPAVAKSYRDYRNYKLDFIHMMDDVYTKSQAIRYIGDKSNANTDSALVATKRSLIFNELNKELYRKFFMNRNELQACKDGYIYIHDQSARLDTMNCCLFDVASVLSGGFEMGNVWYNEPKTLDTAFDVMGDIILSTAAQQYGGFTVPEVDKILAPYAQKSYDKYIQEFMKYSDESWTGREERAIEYALDKVRRDFDQGWQGIEYKLNTVGSSRGDYPFVTVTLGLGIKQFEKMASISLLEVHKGGQGKAGRKKPVLFPKIVFLYDENIHGKGKISEDVFEAGVDCSAKTMYPDWLSMSGAGYISSMYKKYKKVISPM
;
A
#
# COMPACT_ATOMS: atom_id res chain seq x y z
N THR A 1 -53.88 -49.97 39.61
CA THR A 1 -53.49 -49.41 38.27
C THR A 1 -52.56 -50.40 37.60
N VAL A 2 -53.00 -51.02 36.49
CA VAL A 2 -52.13 -51.95 35.69
C VAL A 2 -51.65 -51.19 34.49
N LEU A 3 -50.33 -51.04 34.36
CA LEU A 3 -49.66 -50.48 33.17
C LEU A 3 -49.41 -51.60 32.14
N TYR A 4 -49.89 -51.42 30.91
CA TYR A 4 -49.49 -52.25 29.76
C TYR A 4 -48.64 -51.46 28.82
N LEU A 5 -47.40 -51.88 28.63
CA LEU A 5 -46.49 -51.38 27.57
C LEU A 5 -46.76 -52.20 26.31
N LEU A 6 -47.28 -51.54 25.26
CA LEU A 6 -47.37 -52.08 23.93
C LEU A 6 -46.17 -51.55 23.11
N ASN A 7 -45.22 -52.43 22.84
CA ASN A 7 -44.07 -52.10 22.01
C ASN A 7 -44.50 -52.03 20.54
N VAL A 8 -44.61 -50.84 20.00
CA VAL A 8 -44.66 -50.61 18.56
C VAL A 8 -43.43 -49.75 18.22
N PRO A 9 -42.60 -50.12 17.22
CA PRO A 9 -41.38 -49.33 16.90
C PRO A 9 -41.76 -47.88 16.65
N HIS A 10 -41.10 -46.97 17.39
CA HIS A 10 -41.23 -45.50 17.34
C HIS A 10 -42.45 -44.85 17.98
N ILE A 11 -43.25 -45.54 18.79
CA ILE A 11 -44.34 -44.89 19.58
C ILE A 11 -44.42 -45.53 20.97
N GLU A 12 -44.03 -44.84 22.02
CA GLU A 12 -44.33 -45.22 23.39
C GLU A 12 -45.78 -44.82 23.73
N ARG A 13 -46.61 -45.81 24.02
CA ARG A 13 -47.99 -45.62 24.44
C ARG A 13 -48.12 -46.08 25.89
N ILE A 14 -48.52 -45.17 26.77
CA ILE A 14 -48.92 -45.50 28.13
C ILE A 14 -50.44 -45.58 28.19
N VAL A 15 -51.00 -46.74 28.48
CA VAL A 15 -52.45 -46.93 28.75
C VAL A 15 -52.66 -46.93 30.20
N VAL A 16 -53.35 -45.93 30.76
CA VAL A 16 -53.77 -45.87 32.17
C VAL A 16 -55.23 -46.28 32.27
N ASN A 17 -55.51 -47.31 33.07
CA ASN A 17 -56.86 -47.76 33.34
C ASN A 17 -57.31 -47.26 34.68
N GLU A 18 -58.21 -46.28 34.73
CA GLU A 18 -58.96 -45.89 35.88
C GLU A 18 -60.42 -46.16 35.61
N ARG A 19 -61.01 -47.21 36.33
CA ARG A 19 -62.42 -47.55 36.33
C ARG A 19 -63.09 -47.64 34.94
N LYS A 20 -62.51 -48.46 34.03
CA LYS A 20 -63.06 -48.71 32.69
C LYS A 20 -63.04 -47.51 31.73
N LYS A 21 -62.30 -46.43 31.98
CA LYS A 21 -61.98 -45.41 30.97
C LYS A 21 -60.52 -45.53 30.55
N TYR A 22 -60.30 -45.76 29.26
CA TYR A 22 -58.95 -45.87 28.67
C TYR A 22 -58.53 -44.47 28.17
N TYR A 23 -57.43 -43.92 28.72
CA TYR A 23 -56.79 -42.72 28.19
C TYR A 23 -55.54 -43.10 27.52
N ILE A 24 -55.41 -42.78 26.24
CA ILE A 24 -54.16 -42.95 25.46
C ILE A 24 -53.41 -41.61 25.55
N LEU A 25 -52.32 -41.56 26.31
CA LEU A 25 -51.39 -40.47 26.26
C LEU A 25 -50.41 -40.75 25.12
N TYR A 26 -50.45 -39.95 24.08
CA TYR A 26 -49.40 -39.92 23.05
C TYR A 26 -48.24 -39.12 23.59
N MET A 27 -47.17 -39.78 23.97
CA MET A 27 -45.85 -39.13 24.06
C MET A 27 -45.30 -39.18 22.65
N GLY A 28 -45.33 -38.06 21.95
CA GLY A 28 -44.64 -37.93 20.66
C GLY A 28 -43.16 -38.25 20.85
N ALA A 29 -42.60 -39.13 20.02
CA ALA A 29 -41.17 -39.31 20.01
C ALA A 29 -40.54 -37.93 19.80
N LYS A 30 -39.68 -37.50 20.74
CA LYS A 30 -38.89 -36.26 20.57
C LYS A 30 -38.06 -36.44 19.29
N GLY A 31 -38.42 -35.73 18.23
CA GLY A 31 -37.64 -35.71 17.02
C GLY A 31 -36.26 -35.16 17.33
N MET A 32 -35.20 -35.77 16.82
CA MET A 32 -33.87 -35.22 16.93
C MET A 32 -33.82 -33.85 16.26
N ILE A 33 -33.40 -32.84 16.97
CA ILE A 33 -33.22 -31.49 16.47
C ILE A 33 -31.79 -31.34 15.97
N TYR A 34 -31.62 -30.77 14.79
CA TYR A 34 -30.33 -30.48 14.19
C TYR A 34 -30.13 -28.99 14.04
N VAL A 35 -28.90 -28.54 14.20
CA VAL A 35 -28.49 -27.15 13.95
C VAL A 35 -27.75 -27.10 12.62
N ILE A 36 -28.22 -26.28 11.69
CA ILE A 36 -27.58 -25.99 10.42
C ILE A 36 -26.60 -24.87 10.61
N LYS A 37 -25.32 -25.16 10.40
CA LYS A 37 -24.22 -24.19 10.49
C LYS A 37 -24.14 -23.32 9.22
N LYS A 38 -23.40 -22.21 9.29
CA LYS A 38 -23.21 -21.27 8.17
C LYS A 38 -22.59 -21.90 6.90
N ASP A 39 -21.81 -22.96 7.07
CA ASP A 39 -21.21 -23.73 5.98
C ASP A 39 -22.16 -24.81 5.42
N GLY A 40 -23.43 -24.84 5.87
CA GLY A 40 -24.41 -25.84 5.49
C GLY A 40 -24.26 -27.18 6.21
N THR A 41 -23.27 -27.34 7.10
CA THR A 41 -23.11 -28.59 7.86
C THR A 41 -24.23 -28.75 8.88
N ARG A 42 -24.73 -29.98 8.99
CA ARG A 42 -25.79 -30.40 9.91
C ARG A 42 -25.17 -31.03 11.13
N GLU A 43 -25.50 -30.54 12.29
CA GLU A 43 -25.00 -31.04 13.57
C GLU A 43 -26.15 -31.28 14.55
N GLU A 44 -26.14 -32.40 15.28
CA GLU A 44 -27.12 -32.67 16.30
C GLU A 44 -27.07 -31.63 17.42
N PHE A 45 -28.24 -31.12 17.80
CA PHE A 45 -28.38 -30.14 18.88
C PHE A 45 -27.88 -30.72 20.18
N ASN A 46 -26.99 -29.98 20.86
CA ASN A 46 -26.40 -30.34 22.13
C ASN A 46 -26.26 -29.10 23.02
N SER A 47 -27.07 -29.03 24.07
CA SER A 47 -27.08 -27.88 25.00
C SER A 47 -25.73 -27.67 25.72
N GLN A 48 -24.94 -28.72 25.94
CA GLN A 48 -23.62 -28.61 26.54
C GLN A 48 -22.63 -27.79 25.68
N LYS A 49 -22.79 -27.82 24.35
CA LYS A 49 -22.01 -26.95 23.47
C LYS A 49 -22.33 -25.47 23.63
N ILE A 50 -23.58 -25.18 23.99
CA ILE A 50 -23.99 -23.80 24.32
C ILE A 50 -23.25 -23.33 25.55
N VAL A 51 -23.17 -24.14 26.61
CA VAL A 51 -22.43 -23.80 27.83
C VAL A 51 -20.97 -23.49 27.53
N ALA A 52 -20.33 -24.27 26.67
CA ALA A 52 -18.94 -24.01 26.26
C ALA A 52 -18.80 -22.68 25.52
N ALA A 53 -19.77 -22.31 24.69
CA ALA A 53 -19.76 -21.05 23.95
C ALA A 53 -20.00 -19.83 24.84
N VAL A 54 -20.98 -19.93 25.74
CA VAL A 54 -21.34 -18.81 26.65
C VAL A 54 -20.28 -18.58 27.72
N ASN A 55 -19.60 -19.62 28.21
CA ASN A 55 -18.46 -19.50 29.12
C ASN A 55 -17.31 -18.65 28.51
N LYS A 56 -17.05 -18.77 27.22
CA LYS A 56 -16.06 -17.91 26.54
C LYS A 56 -16.46 -16.44 26.54
N SER A 57 -17.77 -16.14 26.45
CA SER A 57 -18.26 -14.76 26.48
C SER A 57 -18.28 -14.19 27.90
N ALA A 58 -18.60 -15.01 28.89
CA ALA A 58 -18.51 -14.66 30.29
C ALA A 58 -17.07 -14.38 30.74
N ALA A 59 -16.10 -15.20 30.30
CA ALA A 59 -14.69 -15.02 30.62
C ALA A 59 -14.13 -13.68 30.10
N ARG A 60 -14.64 -13.15 28.99
CA ARG A 60 -14.19 -11.83 28.45
C ARG A 60 -14.52 -10.66 29.37
N ILE A 61 -15.57 -10.81 30.22
CA ILE A 61 -15.98 -9.81 31.20
C ILE A 61 -15.71 -10.27 32.64
N LEU A 62 -14.83 -11.25 32.78
CA LEU A 62 -14.43 -11.81 34.08
C LEU A 62 -15.62 -12.35 34.90
N TYR A 63 -16.64 -12.87 34.22
CA TYR A 63 -17.81 -13.51 34.88
C TYR A 63 -17.69 -15.03 34.78
N THR A 64 -18.13 -15.71 35.87
CA THR A 64 -18.17 -17.17 35.93
C THR A 64 -19.59 -17.62 36.30
N PHE A 65 -20.20 -18.45 35.45
CA PHE A 65 -21.53 -19.00 35.71
C PHE A 65 -21.51 -20.03 36.86
N SER A 66 -22.48 -19.93 37.71
CA SER A 66 -22.82 -21.00 38.65
C SER A 66 -23.45 -22.20 37.93
N ASP A 67 -23.46 -23.37 38.57
CA ASP A 67 -24.06 -24.56 37.97
C ASP A 67 -25.56 -24.42 37.71
N LYS A 68 -26.28 -23.71 38.60
CA LYS A 68 -27.70 -23.39 38.41
C LYS A 68 -27.96 -22.51 37.18
N GLU A 69 -27.09 -21.55 36.92
CA GLU A 69 -27.20 -20.69 35.72
C GLU A 69 -26.93 -21.46 34.45
N LYS A 70 -25.93 -22.36 34.46
CA LYS A 70 -25.65 -23.24 33.34
C LYS A 70 -26.82 -24.17 33.03
N GLU A 71 -27.40 -24.77 34.07
CA GLU A 71 -28.57 -25.63 33.96
C GLU A 71 -29.76 -24.85 33.39
N PHE A 72 -30.02 -23.64 33.86
CA PHE A 72 -31.06 -22.76 33.31
C PHE A 72 -30.85 -22.46 31.84
N ILE A 73 -29.60 -22.12 31.42
CA ILE A 73 -29.30 -21.82 30.03
C ILE A 73 -29.56 -23.04 29.14
N CYS A 74 -29.16 -24.23 29.58
CA CYS A 74 -29.42 -25.48 28.85
C CYS A 74 -30.93 -25.73 28.71
N GLN A 75 -31.67 -25.70 29.82
CA GLN A 75 -33.09 -25.94 29.83
C GLN A 75 -33.86 -24.92 28.98
N PHE A 76 -33.51 -23.64 29.09
CA PHE A 76 -34.11 -22.60 28.28
C PHE A 76 -33.87 -22.84 26.77
N ALA A 77 -32.66 -23.22 26.41
CA ALA A 77 -32.32 -23.48 25.01
C ALA A 77 -33.06 -24.72 24.47
N GLU A 78 -33.19 -25.78 25.26
CA GLU A 78 -33.92 -26.99 24.89
C GLU A 78 -35.42 -26.71 24.71
N GLU A 79 -36.06 -26.04 25.70
CA GLU A 79 -37.49 -25.67 25.65
C GLU A 79 -37.83 -24.79 24.44
N HIS A 80 -36.99 -23.79 24.17
CA HIS A 80 -37.23 -22.88 23.04
C HIS A 80 -36.92 -23.50 21.68
N ALA A 81 -35.91 -24.37 21.58
CA ALA A 81 -35.62 -25.13 20.37
C ALA A 81 -36.80 -26.09 20.06
N GLU A 82 -37.34 -26.78 21.07
CA GLU A 82 -38.51 -27.64 20.91
C GLU A 82 -39.77 -26.85 20.53
N ALA A 83 -39.96 -25.66 21.13
CA ALA A 83 -41.11 -24.79 20.87
C ALA A 83 -41.16 -24.28 19.41
N LEU A 84 -40.03 -24.25 18.69
CA LEU A 84 -40.00 -23.93 17.24
C LEU A 84 -40.71 -24.99 16.41
N GLY A 85 -40.88 -26.23 16.90
CA GLY A 85 -41.56 -27.31 16.18
C GLY A 85 -40.83 -27.74 14.87
N LYS A 86 -39.54 -27.44 14.76
CA LYS A 86 -38.69 -27.73 13.60
C LYS A 86 -37.66 -28.81 13.96
N ASN A 87 -37.40 -29.72 13.01
CA ASN A 87 -36.29 -30.68 13.16
C ASN A 87 -34.94 -30.10 12.78
N GLU A 88 -34.91 -28.94 12.10
CA GLU A 88 -33.73 -28.24 11.70
C GLU A 88 -33.84 -26.75 12.07
N ILE A 89 -32.86 -26.24 12.78
CA ILE A 89 -32.78 -24.86 13.28
C ILE A 89 -31.54 -24.22 12.70
N GLU A 90 -31.71 -23.07 12.06
CA GLU A 90 -30.59 -22.28 11.58
C GLU A 90 -29.75 -21.77 12.75
N ILE A 91 -28.43 -21.74 12.59
CA ILE A 91 -27.50 -21.27 13.61
C ILE A 91 -27.83 -19.85 14.12
N GLN A 92 -28.43 -19.01 13.29
CA GLN A 92 -28.85 -17.68 13.68
C GLN A 92 -30.06 -17.69 14.63
N GLU A 93 -31.02 -18.58 14.39
CA GLU A 93 -32.16 -18.79 15.31
C GLU A 93 -31.66 -19.32 16.66
N MET A 94 -30.70 -20.26 16.63
CA MET A 94 -30.05 -20.76 17.83
C MET A 94 -29.30 -19.67 18.61
N HIS A 95 -28.61 -18.77 17.95
CA HIS A 95 -27.96 -17.64 18.59
C HIS A 95 -28.95 -16.70 19.29
N ASN A 96 -30.14 -16.49 18.72
CA ASN A 96 -31.16 -15.66 19.33
C ASN A 96 -31.76 -16.33 20.60
N ILE A 97 -31.94 -17.65 20.56
CA ILE A 97 -32.37 -18.41 21.76
C ILE A 97 -31.34 -18.30 22.87
N VAL A 98 -30.06 -18.50 22.56
CA VAL A 98 -28.97 -18.42 23.56
C VAL A 98 -28.86 -16.99 24.13
N GLU A 99 -28.99 -15.97 23.29
CA GLU A 99 -28.99 -14.57 23.72
C GLU A 99 -30.16 -14.28 24.67
N GLY A 100 -31.37 -14.79 24.38
CA GLY A 100 -32.54 -14.69 25.23
C GLY A 100 -32.35 -15.35 26.59
N ALA A 101 -31.66 -16.50 26.66
CA ALA A 101 -31.29 -17.14 27.93
C ALA A 101 -30.29 -16.28 28.72
N LEU A 102 -29.27 -15.74 28.05
CA LEU A 102 -28.24 -14.90 28.69
C LEU A 102 -28.79 -13.57 29.21
N GLU A 103 -29.73 -12.94 28.51
CA GLU A 103 -30.38 -11.70 28.96
C GLU A 103 -31.12 -11.90 30.32
N ARG A 104 -31.66 -13.11 30.57
CA ARG A 104 -32.33 -13.45 31.82
C ARG A 104 -31.37 -13.78 32.95
N VAL A 105 -30.20 -14.32 32.63
CA VAL A 105 -29.19 -14.70 33.62
C VAL A 105 -28.27 -13.53 33.95
N ASN A 106 -27.67 -12.91 32.92
CA ASN A 106 -26.77 -11.78 33.07
C ASN A 106 -26.72 -10.95 31.79
N PRO A 107 -27.35 -9.76 31.73
CA PRO A 107 -27.38 -8.90 30.57
C PRO A 107 -26.00 -8.45 30.08
N ALA A 108 -24.99 -8.34 30.96
CA ALA A 108 -23.62 -7.98 30.56
C ALA A 108 -22.96 -9.11 29.78
N VAL A 109 -23.22 -10.38 30.16
CA VAL A 109 -22.74 -11.54 29.38
C VAL A 109 -23.49 -11.65 28.06
N ALA A 110 -24.80 -11.39 28.03
CA ALA A 110 -25.58 -11.34 26.80
C ALA A 110 -25.02 -10.31 25.82
N LYS A 111 -24.69 -9.12 26.31
CA LYS A 111 -23.99 -8.08 25.50
C LYS A 111 -22.64 -8.55 24.98
N SER A 112 -21.78 -9.14 25.83
CA SER A 112 -20.48 -9.68 25.41
C SER A 112 -20.62 -10.77 24.34
N TYR A 113 -21.65 -11.63 24.45
CA TYR A 113 -21.95 -12.67 23.46
C TYR A 113 -22.40 -12.07 22.13
N ARG A 114 -23.29 -11.08 22.14
CA ARG A 114 -23.79 -10.35 20.97
C ARG A 114 -22.68 -9.57 20.29
N ASP A 115 -21.87 -8.84 21.04
CA ASP A 115 -20.77 -8.03 20.52
C ASP A 115 -19.74 -8.90 19.81
N TYR A 116 -19.39 -10.07 20.37
CA TYR A 116 -18.48 -11.00 19.71
C TYR A 116 -19.06 -11.63 18.44
N ARG A 117 -20.35 -11.98 18.47
CA ARG A 117 -21.04 -12.50 17.29
C ARG A 117 -21.06 -11.45 16.17
N ASN A 118 -21.41 -10.22 16.49
CA ASN A 118 -21.44 -9.12 15.53
C ASN A 118 -20.04 -8.82 14.97
N TYR A 119 -19.03 -8.77 15.85
CA TYR A 119 -17.63 -8.64 15.41
C TYR A 119 -17.22 -9.73 14.41
N LYS A 120 -17.60 -10.97 14.67
CA LYS A 120 -17.29 -12.10 13.78
C LYS A 120 -18.04 -11.99 12.45
N LEU A 121 -19.29 -11.55 12.46
CA LEU A 121 -20.06 -11.28 11.26
C LEU A 121 -19.45 -10.15 10.43
N ASP A 122 -19.14 -9.03 11.06
CA ASP A 122 -18.49 -7.89 10.41
C ASP A 122 -17.15 -8.28 9.79
N PHE A 123 -16.38 -9.17 10.44
CA PHE A 123 -15.13 -9.68 9.89
C PHE A 123 -15.36 -10.54 8.63
N ILE A 124 -16.39 -11.40 8.65
CA ILE A 124 -16.76 -12.22 7.50
C ILE A 124 -17.16 -11.31 6.32
N HIS A 125 -18.03 -10.33 6.55
CA HIS A 125 -18.46 -9.37 5.53
C HIS A 125 -17.25 -8.60 4.94
N MET A 126 -16.33 -8.17 5.80
CA MET A 126 -15.09 -7.52 5.37
C MET A 126 -14.27 -8.44 4.43
N MET A 127 -14.15 -9.73 4.76
CA MET A 127 -13.42 -10.69 3.94
C MET A 127 -14.14 -11.00 2.62
N ASP A 128 -15.47 -11.03 2.62
CA ASP A 128 -16.27 -11.19 1.40
C ASP A 128 -16.08 -9.98 0.45
N ASP A 129 -16.04 -8.77 1.01
CA ASP A 129 -15.75 -7.55 0.25
C ASP A 129 -14.33 -7.60 -0.37
N VAL A 130 -13.32 -7.99 0.43
CA VAL A 130 -11.94 -8.16 -0.07
C VAL A 130 -11.89 -9.22 -1.16
N TYR A 131 -12.59 -10.36 -0.98
CA TYR A 131 -12.65 -11.41 -1.99
C TYR A 131 -13.27 -10.90 -3.30
N THR A 132 -14.42 -10.23 -3.23
CA THR A 132 -15.13 -9.70 -4.40
C THR A 132 -14.28 -8.71 -5.18
N LYS A 133 -13.65 -7.75 -4.49
CA LYS A 133 -12.74 -6.80 -5.10
C LYS A 133 -11.50 -7.49 -5.68
N SER A 134 -10.98 -8.50 -5.00
CA SER A 134 -9.84 -9.28 -5.48
C SER A 134 -10.13 -10.00 -6.79
N GLN A 135 -11.35 -10.53 -6.97
CA GLN A 135 -11.76 -11.13 -8.25
C GLN A 135 -11.80 -10.08 -9.36
N ALA A 136 -12.37 -8.90 -9.10
CA ALA A 136 -12.38 -7.81 -10.07
C ALA A 136 -10.95 -7.40 -10.49
N ILE A 137 -10.03 -7.24 -9.54
CA ILE A 137 -8.62 -6.91 -9.81
C ILE A 137 -7.94 -8.00 -10.65
N ARG A 138 -8.19 -9.27 -10.37
CA ARG A 138 -7.60 -10.39 -11.14
C ARG A 138 -7.97 -10.39 -12.61
N TYR A 139 -9.21 -10.03 -12.93
CA TYR A 139 -9.74 -10.10 -14.29
C TYR A 139 -9.66 -8.77 -15.05
N ILE A 140 -9.92 -7.67 -14.39
CA ILE A 140 -10.02 -6.34 -15.01
C ILE A 140 -8.75 -5.52 -14.81
N GLY A 141 -8.09 -5.68 -13.64
CA GLY A 141 -7.00 -4.82 -13.18
C GLY A 141 -7.53 -3.47 -12.68
N ASP A 142 -6.59 -2.58 -12.39
CA ASP A 142 -6.89 -1.18 -12.06
C ASP A 142 -6.24 -0.28 -13.11
N LYS A 143 -7.04 0.58 -13.73
CA LYS A 143 -6.61 1.53 -14.76
C LYS A 143 -6.61 2.98 -14.25
N SER A 144 -6.97 3.19 -12.99
CA SER A 144 -7.09 4.52 -12.41
C SER A 144 -5.74 5.15 -12.04
N ASN A 145 -4.68 4.34 -11.97
CA ASN A 145 -3.36 4.77 -11.54
C ASN A 145 -2.34 4.70 -12.67
N ALA A 146 -1.73 5.84 -13.02
CA ALA A 146 -0.84 5.97 -14.18
C ALA A 146 0.51 5.24 -14.00
N ASN A 147 0.95 5.00 -12.76
CA ASN A 147 2.20 4.33 -12.46
C ASN A 147 2.07 2.80 -12.28
N THR A 148 0.91 2.23 -12.60
CA THR A 148 0.68 0.80 -12.52
C THR A 148 0.35 0.18 -13.86
N ASP A 149 0.89 -1.00 -14.13
CA ASP A 149 0.47 -1.84 -15.25
C ASP A 149 -0.32 -3.04 -14.70
N SER A 150 -1.63 -2.97 -14.82
CA SER A 150 -2.53 -4.00 -14.31
C SER A 150 -2.40 -5.36 -15.01
N ALA A 151 -1.67 -5.45 -16.11
CA ALA A 151 -1.35 -6.72 -16.76
C ALA A 151 -0.30 -7.52 -15.95
N LEU A 152 0.55 -6.85 -15.18
CA LEU A 152 1.61 -7.49 -14.41
C LEU A 152 1.07 -8.26 -13.20
N VAL A 153 1.60 -9.46 -12.97
CA VAL A 153 1.25 -10.31 -11.82
C VAL A 153 1.59 -9.62 -10.49
N ALA A 154 2.73 -8.95 -10.41
CA ALA A 154 3.15 -8.21 -9.22
C ALA A 154 2.17 -7.08 -8.88
N THR A 155 1.71 -6.33 -9.87
CA THR A 155 0.69 -5.29 -9.70
C THR A 155 -0.62 -5.86 -9.15
N LYS A 156 -1.11 -6.95 -9.72
CA LYS A 156 -2.35 -7.59 -9.24
C LYS A 156 -2.24 -8.06 -7.79
N ARG A 157 -1.10 -8.64 -7.41
CA ARG A 157 -0.85 -9.05 -6.01
C ARG A 157 -0.89 -7.85 -5.07
N SER A 158 -0.20 -6.76 -5.42
CA SER A 158 -0.18 -5.55 -4.61
C SER A 158 -1.54 -4.89 -4.46
N LEU A 159 -2.32 -4.82 -5.54
CA LEU A 159 -3.67 -4.25 -5.49
C LEU A 159 -4.58 -5.06 -4.56
N ILE A 160 -4.51 -6.39 -4.59
CA ILE A 160 -5.27 -7.27 -3.68
C ILE A 160 -4.81 -7.05 -2.23
N PHE A 161 -3.50 -6.98 -1.98
CA PHE A 161 -2.95 -6.71 -0.66
C PHE A 161 -3.34 -5.33 -0.14
N ASN A 162 -3.37 -4.33 -1.00
CA ASN A 162 -3.80 -2.97 -0.67
C ASN A 162 -5.28 -2.93 -0.25
N GLU A 163 -6.17 -3.69 -0.92
CA GLU A 163 -7.58 -3.77 -0.50
C GLU A 163 -7.71 -4.43 0.88
N LEU A 164 -6.94 -5.49 1.16
CA LEU A 164 -6.92 -6.10 2.49
C LEU A 164 -6.45 -5.09 3.55
N ASN A 165 -5.33 -4.43 3.34
CA ASN A 165 -4.78 -3.44 4.28
C ASN A 165 -5.75 -2.28 4.52
N LYS A 166 -6.40 -1.80 3.49
CA LYS A 166 -7.41 -0.74 3.58
C LYS A 166 -8.58 -1.13 4.48
N GLU A 167 -9.09 -2.36 4.31
CA GLU A 167 -10.20 -2.83 5.15
C GLU A 167 -9.75 -3.10 6.61
N LEU A 168 -8.51 -3.60 6.82
CA LEU A 168 -7.92 -3.72 8.14
C LEU A 168 -7.76 -2.35 8.83
N TYR A 169 -7.24 -1.36 8.09
CA TYR A 169 -7.11 0.00 8.61
C TYR A 169 -8.46 0.59 9.02
N ARG A 170 -9.48 0.46 8.17
CA ARG A 170 -10.85 0.91 8.46
C ARG A 170 -11.46 0.24 9.66
N LYS A 171 -11.23 -1.06 9.82
CA LYS A 171 -11.80 -1.86 10.90
C LYS A 171 -11.16 -1.61 12.27
N PHE A 172 -9.84 -1.45 12.32
CA PHE A 172 -9.09 -1.47 13.58
C PHE A 172 -8.54 -0.10 14.00
N PHE A 173 -8.41 0.86 13.07
CA PHE A 173 -7.76 2.14 13.35
C PHE A 173 -8.65 3.35 13.14
N MET A 174 -9.73 3.24 12.38
CA MET A 174 -10.70 4.33 12.23
C MET A 174 -11.84 4.20 13.23
N ASN A 175 -12.23 5.32 13.83
CA ASN A 175 -13.44 5.36 14.63
C ASN A 175 -14.70 5.45 13.74
N ARG A 176 -15.88 5.21 14.34
CA ARG A 176 -17.16 5.18 13.59
C ARG A 176 -17.48 6.51 12.90
N ASN A 177 -17.15 7.63 13.52
CA ASN A 177 -17.47 8.96 12.96
C ASN A 177 -16.58 9.27 11.75
N GLU A 178 -15.28 8.95 11.83
CA GLU A 178 -14.35 9.08 10.72
C GLU A 178 -14.74 8.19 9.54
N LEU A 179 -15.08 6.93 9.82
CA LEU A 179 -15.51 5.99 8.78
C LEU A 179 -16.81 6.47 8.12
N GLN A 180 -17.78 6.98 8.90
CA GLN A 180 -19.02 7.52 8.38
C GLN A 180 -18.76 8.79 7.56
N ALA A 181 -17.94 9.71 8.05
CA ALA A 181 -17.56 10.92 7.32
C ALA A 181 -16.86 10.62 5.98
N CYS A 182 -16.03 9.56 5.92
CA CYS A 182 -15.46 9.08 4.65
C CYS A 182 -16.54 8.51 3.72
N LYS A 183 -17.49 7.74 4.23
CA LYS A 183 -18.59 7.15 3.42
C LYS A 183 -19.52 8.23 2.87
N ASP A 184 -19.80 9.24 3.66
CA ASP A 184 -20.67 10.36 3.30
C ASP A 184 -19.95 11.40 2.41
N GLY A 185 -18.65 11.25 2.19
CA GLY A 185 -17.86 12.13 1.34
C GLY A 185 -17.42 13.45 1.97
N TYR A 186 -17.58 13.61 3.30
CA TYR A 186 -17.09 14.81 4.00
C TYR A 186 -15.57 14.88 4.10
N ILE A 187 -14.91 13.72 4.23
CA ILE A 187 -13.45 13.63 4.27
C ILE A 187 -12.97 12.54 3.32
N TYR A 188 -11.81 12.76 2.73
CA TYR A 188 -11.07 11.76 1.96
C TYR A 188 -9.70 11.53 2.60
N ILE A 189 -9.41 10.29 2.99
CA ILE A 189 -8.10 9.90 3.51
C ILE A 189 -7.35 9.20 2.39
N HIS A 190 -6.31 9.86 1.89
CA HIS A 190 -5.43 9.34 0.85
C HIS A 190 -4.61 8.14 1.36
N ASP A 191 -4.37 7.16 0.50
CA ASP A 191 -3.49 6.02 0.75
C ASP A 191 -3.80 5.25 2.04
N GLN A 192 -5.08 4.96 2.29
CA GLN A 192 -5.50 4.22 3.48
C GLN A 192 -4.80 2.85 3.62
N SER A 193 -4.48 2.20 2.50
CA SER A 193 -3.78 0.91 2.47
C SER A 193 -2.32 0.99 2.94
N ALA A 194 -1.70 2.19 2.91
CA ALA A 194 -0.32 2.41 3.31
C ALA A 194 -0.16 2.82 4.78
N ARG A 195 -1.28 2.98 5.52
CA ARG A 195 -1.27 3.54 6.88
C ARG A 195 -0.78 2.60 7.97
N LEU A 196 -0.68 1.30 7.70
CA LEU A 196 -0.34 0.32 8.74
C LEU A 196 1.16 0.21 8.98
N ASP A 197 1.96 0.06 7.93
CA ASP A 197 3.36 -0.38 8.06
C ASP A 197 4.31 0.30 7.08
N THR A 198 3.87 1.21 6.22
CA THR A 198 4.72 1.75 5.16
C THR A 198 4.97 3.23 5.34
N MET A 199 6.20 3.64 5.05
CA MET A 199 6.51 5.04 4.77
C MET A 199 5.80 5.44 3.48
N ASN A 200 5.06 6.55 3.49
CA ASN A 200 4.34 6.98 2.30
C ASN A 200 5.28 7.64 1.29
N CYS A 201 5.81 8.81 1.61
CA CYS A 201 6.68 9.57 0.71
C CYS A 201 7.95 10.02 1.43
N CYS A 202 9.04 10.26 0.71
CA CYS A 202 10.26 10.77 1.30
C CYS A 202 11.03 11.73 0.37
N LEU A 203 11.71 12.70 1.00
CA LEU A 203 12.84 13.41 0.40
C LEU A 203 14.10 12.61 0.76
N PHE A 204 14.82 12.14 -0.23
CA PHE A 204 15.95 11.24 -0.01
C PHE A 204 17.28 11.95 -0.31
N ASP A 205 18.17 11.96 0.67
CA ASP A 205 19.50 12.54 0.54
C ASP A 205 20.45 11.56 -0.16
N VAL A 206 20.34 11.50 -1.49
CA VAL A 206 21.20 10.65 -2.33
C VAL A 206 22.66 11.08 -2.22
N ALA A 207 22.95 12.37 -2.01
CA ALA A 207 24.32 12.87 -1.89
C ALA A 207 25.04 12.23 -0.71
N SER A 208 24.42 12.20 0.46
CA SER A 208 24.99 11.58 1.67
C SER A 208 25.20 10.07 1.50
N VAL A 209 24.32 9.40 0.76
CA VAL A 209 24.43 7.95 0.54
C VAL A 209 25.55 7.61 -0.45
N LEU A 210 25.68 8.38 -1.51
CA LEU A 210 26.74 8.15 -2.52
C LEU A 210 28.13 8.47 -1.98
N SER A 211 28.24 9.51 -1.15
CA SER A 211 29.54 9.96 -0.60
C SER A 211 30.06 8.98 0.45
N GLY A 212 31.23 8.43 0.20
CA GLY A 212 31.89 7.48 1.09
C GLY A 212 31.43 6.02 1.00
N GLY A 213 30.39 5.76 0.23
CA GLY A 213 29.80 4.43 0.07
C GLY A 213 28.78 4.05 1.16
N PHE A 214 28.09 2.95 0.96
CA PHE A 214 26.99 2.49 1.84
C PHE A 214 26.73 1.00 1.68
N GLU A 215 26.02 0.40 2.64
CA GLU A 215 25.51 -0.96 2.56
C GLU A 215 24.06 -0.98 2.09
N MET A 216 23.75 -1.83 1.10
CA MET A 216 22.39 -2.09 0.63
C MET A 216 22.20 -3.59 0.43
N GLY A 217 21.24 -4.16 1.14
CA GLY A 217 21.06 -5.60 1.20
C GLY A 217 22.28 -6.26 1.89
N ASN A 218 22.98 -7.12 1.17
CA ASN A 218 24.17 -7.80 1.66
C ASN A 218 25.47 -7.34 0.96
N VAL A 219 25.44 -6.17 0.31
CA VAL A 219 26.54 -5.69 -0.52
C VAL A 219 26.92 -4.28 -0.12
N TRP A 220 28.22 -4.07 0.04
CA TRP A 220 28.81 -2.73 0.21
C TRP A 220 29.00 -2.09 -1.17
N TYR A 221 28.36 -0.93 -1.36
CA TYR A 221 28.56 -0.06 -2.51
C TYR A 221 29.66 0.95 -2.19
N ASN A 222 30.74 0.91 -2.97
CA ASN A 222 31.78 1.93 -2.85
C ASN A 222 31.30 3.25 -3.47
N GLU A 223 31.86 4.36 -2.99
CA GLU A 223 31.64 5.66 -3.63
C GLU A 223 32.00 5.60 -5.12
N PRO A 224 31.10 6.08 -6.03
CA PRO A 224 31.38 6.09 -7.47
C PRO A 224 32.62 6.91 -7.82
N LYS A 225 33.40 6.41 -8.75
CA LYS A 225 34.60 7.08 -9.26
C LYS A 225 34.37 7.79 -10.59
N THR A 226 33.25 7.54 -11.23
CA THR A 226 32.87 8.10 -12.54
C THR A 226 31.38 8.44 -12.56
N LEU A 227 30.97 9.28 -13.51
CA LEU A 227 29.59 9.72 -13.65
C LEU A 227 28.66 8.58 -14.05
N ASP A 228 29.07 7.71 -14.96
CA ASP A 228 28.30 6.53 -15.38
C ASP A 228 27.98 5.60 -14.21
N THR A 229 29.01 5.30 -13.39
CA THR A 229 28.80 4.51 -12.15
C THR A 229 27.90 5.24 -11.16
N ALA A 230 27.99 6.56 -11.03
CA ALA A 230 27.10 7.32 -10.16
C ALA A 230 25.63 7.23 -10.60
N PHE A 231 25.36 7.25 -11.90
CA PHE A 231 24.01 7.03 -12.43
C PHE A 231 23.50 5.61 -12.15
N ASP A 232 24.33 4.59 -12.31
CA ASP A 232 23.94 3.21 -12.04
C ASP A 232 23.59 3.01 -10.56
N VAL A 233 24.49 3.44 -9.67
CA VAL A 233 24.26 3.33 -8.21
C VAL A 233 23.05 4.17 -7.78
N MET A 234 22.86 5.38 -8.31
CA MET A 234 21.67 6.19 -8.05
C MET A 234 20.40 5.48 -8.51
N GLY A 235 20.43 4.82 -9.65
CA GLY A 235 19.31 4.01 -10.14
C GLY A 235 18.96 2.85 -9.21
N ASP A 236 19.96 2.15 -8.69
CA ASP A 236 19.79 1.05 -7.73
C ASP A 236 19.20 1.55 -6.40
N ILE A 237 19.69 2.68 -5.89
CA ILE A 237 19.16 3.34 -4.68
C ILE A 237 17.68 3.67 -4.88
N ILE A 238 17.33 4.32 -6.01
CA ILE A 238 15.95 4.71 -6.30
C ILE A 238 15.04 3.49 -6.37
N LEU A 239 15.41 2.46 -7.13
CA LEU A 239 14.60 1.25 -7.29
C LEU A 239 14.43 0.50 -5.96
N SER A 240 15.50 0.35 -5.19
CA SER A 240 15.45 -0.32 -3.88
C SER A 240 14.60 0.45 -2.88
N THR A 241 14.78 1.76 -2.78
CA THR A 241 14.03 2.60 -1.83
C THR A 241 12.56 2.70 -2.23
N ALA A 242 12.26 2.89 -3.51
CA ALA A 242 10.88 2.93 -4.01
C ALA A 242 10.12 1.62 -3.74
N ALA A 243 10.82 0.48 -3.69
CA ALA A 243 10.22 -0.80 -3.33
C ALA A 243 9.87 -0.91 -1.83
N GLN A 244 10.45 -0.06 -0.96
CA GLN A 244 10.23 -0.06 0.49
C GLN A 244 9.20 0.97 0.96
N GLN A 245 8.70 1.82 0.06
CA GLN A 245 7.72 2.86 0.38
C GLN A 245 6.50 2.77 -0.53
N TYR A 246 5.41 3.44 -0.12
CA TYR A 246 4.15 3.40 -0.87
C TYR A 246 4.04 4.52 -1.91
N GLY A 247 4.47 5.73 -1.58
CA GLY A 247 4.28 6.94 -2.39
C GLY A 247 5.55 7.46 -3.06
N GLY A 248 5.65 8.78 -3.18
CA GLY A 248 6.68 9.46 -3.94
C GLY A 248 8.07 9.41 -3.31
N PHE A 249 9.08 9.31 -4.18
CA PHE A 249 10.49 9.39 -3.83
C PHE A 249 11.08 10.61 -4.54
N THR A 250 11.61 11.56 -3.79
CA THR A 250 12.19 12.78 -4.36
C THR A 250 13.69 12.87 -4.12
N VAL A 251 14.43 13.13 -5.19
CA VAL A 251 15.87 13.45 -5.17
C VAL A 251 16.04 14.94 -5.37
N PRO A 252 16.31 15.70 -4.28
CA PRO A 252 16.52 17.13 -4.38
C PRO A 252 17.84 17.50 -5.06
N GLU A 253 17.86 18.55 -5.88
CA GLU A 253 19.05 19.15 -6.47
C GLU A 253 20.00 18.15 -7.15
N VAL A 254 19.42 17.31 -8.01
CA VAL A 254 20.14 16.20 -8.66
C VAL A 254 21.32 16.67 -9.52
N ASP A 255 21.26 17.89 -10.05
CA ASP A 255 22.32 18.57 -10.77
C ASP A 255 23.57 18.76 -9.89
N LYS A 256 23.41 19.19 -8.65
CA LYS A 256 24.51 19.35 -7.69
C LYS A 256 25.05 18.01 -7.19
N ILE A 257 24.17 17.00 -7.06
CA ILE A 257 24.56 15.64 -6.63
C ILE A 257 25.51 15.00 -7.62
N LEU A 258 25.24 15.13 -8.92
CA LEU A 258 26.00 14.46 -9.97
C LEU A 258 27.27 15.23 -10.40
N ALA A 259 27.32 16.53 -10.17
CA ALA A 259 28.46 17.37 -10.59
C ALA A 259 29.84 16.92 -10.07
N PRO A 260 30.01 16.47 -8.81
CA PRO A 260 31.30 15.94 -8.33
C PRO A 260 31.78 14.70 -9.10
N TYR A 261 30.86 13.82 -9.53
CA TYR A 261 31.16 12.63 -10.29
C TYR A 261 31.46 12.95 -11.77
N ALA A 262 30.81 13.99 -12.30
CA ALA A 262 31.16 14.54 -13.61
C ALA A 262 32.57 15.11 -13.62
N GLN A 263 32.99 15.81 -12.55
CA GLN A 263 34.35 16.29 -12.41
C GLN A 263 35.37 15.12 -12.41
N LYS A 264 35.08 14.06 -11.63
CA LYS A 264 35.94 12.86 -11.60
C LYS A 264 36.06 12.22 -13.00
N SER A 265 34.96 12.13 -13.75
CA SER A 265 34.97 11.64 -15.15
C SER A 265 35.74 12.56 -16.08
N TYR A 266 35.57 13.87 -15.96
CA TYR A 266 36.32 14.87 -16.72
C TYR A 266 37.83 14.73 -16.53
N ASP A 267 38.29 14.67 -15.28
CA ASP A 267 39.70 14.52 -14.97
C ASP A 267 40.27 13.20 -15.51
N LYS A 268 39.49 12.12 -15.45
CA LYS A 268 39.84 10.83 -16.06
C LYS A 268 39.98 10.95 -17.57
N TYR A 269 39.08 11.61 -18.27
CA TYR A 269 39.12 11.76 -19.71
C TYR A 269 40.26 12.67 -20.19
N ILE A 270 40.60 13.71 -19.44
CA ILE A 270 41.82 14.50 -19.68
C ILE A 270 43.05 13.60 -19.61
N GLN A 271 43.20 12.83 -18.55
CA GLN A 271 44.35 11.92 -18.39
C GLN A 271 44.40 10.85 -19.47
N GLU A 272 43.27 10.30 -19.88
CA GLU A 272 43.15 9.32 -20.94
C GLU A 272 43.59 9.92 -22.27
N PHE A 273 43.12 11.11 -22.64
CA PHE A 273 43.51 11.80 -23.85
C PHE A 273 45.01 12.11 -23.88
N MET A 274 45.52 12.65 -22.77
CA MET A 274 46.94 12.99 -22.66
C MET A 274 47.84 11.75 -22.73
N LYS A 275 47.40 10.61 -22.27
CA LYS A 275 48.14 9.34 -22.31
C LYS A 275 48.27 8.77 -23.73
N TYR A 276 47.20 8.90 -24.55
CA TYR A 276 47.14 8.25 -25.85
C TYR A 276 47.32 9.20 -27.04
N SER A 277 47.37 10.52 -26.81
CA SER A 277 47.63 11.51 -27.85
C SER A 277 49.13 11.75 -28.05
N ASP A 278 49.52 12.10 -29.29
CA ASP A 278 50.89 12.44 -29.61
C ASP A 278 51.34 13.75 -28.92
N GLU A 279 52.49 13.73 -28.29
CA GLU A 279 53.02 14.87 -27.54
C GLU A 279 53.36 16.07 -28.44
N SER A 280 53.59 15.83 -29.72
CA SER A 280 53.89 16.87 -30.71
C SER A 280 52.67 17.64 -31.21
N TRP A 281 51.46 17.26 -30.81
CA TRP A 281 50.24 17.91 -31.32
C TRP A 281 50.13 19.35 -30.80
N THR A 282 50.02 20.29 -31.69
CA THR A 282 49.72 21.69 -31.37
C THR A 282 48.30 21.78 -30.80
N GLY A 283 48.12 22.51 -29.70
CA GLY A 283 46.82 22.64 -29.03
C GLY A 283 46.32 21.35 -28.36
N ARG A 284 47.25 20.49 -27.90
CA ARG A 284 46.92 19.20 -27.25
C ARG A 284 46.07 19.36 -26.00
N GLU A 285 46.34 20.38 -25.17
CA GLU A 285 45.56 20.64 -23.96
C GLU A 285 44.15 21.10 -24.26
N GLU A 286 43.98 22.02 -25.20
CA GLU A 286 42.65 22.49 -25.64
C GLU A 286 41.81 21.35 -26.22
N ARG A 287 42.41 20.47 -27.02
CA ARG A 287 41.74 19.26 -27.53
C ARG A 287 41.40 18.27 -26.45
N ALA A 288 42.24 18.13 -25.41
CA ALA A 288 41.94 17.28 -24.28
C ALA A 288 40.71 17.79 -23.49
N ILE A 289 40.63 19.11 -23.30
CA ILE A 289 39.50 19.78 -22.67
C ILE A 289 38.21 19.55 -23.48
N GLU A 290 38.24 19.81 -24.78
CA GLU A 290 37.10 19.61 -25.67
C GLU A 290 36.63 18.14 -25.67
N TYR A 291 37.57 17.19 -25.81
CA TYR A 291 37.29 15.76 -25.74
C TYR A 291 36.64 15.35 -24.41
N ALA A 292 37.19 15.81 -23.30
CA ALA A 292 36.67 15.46 -21.98
C ALA A 292 35.28 16.05 -21.73
N LEU A 293 35.02 17.28 -22.16
CA LEU A 293 33.69 17.91 -22.07
C LEU A 293 32.66 17.19 -22.93
N ASP A 294 33.00 16.80 -24.17
CA ASP A 294 32.09 16.03 -25.03
C ASP A 294 31.77 14.66 -24.41
N LYS A 295 32.76 13.99 -23.85
CA LYS A 295 32.55 12.70 -23.15
C LYS A 295 31.65 12.83 -21.95
N VAL A 296 31.89 13.81 -21.06
CA VAL A 296 31.04 14.04 -19.87
C VAL A 296 29.60 14.38 -20.27
N ARG A 297 29.43 15.18 -21.34
CA ARG A 297 28.08 15.46 -21.84
C ARG A 297 27.37 14.20 -22.32
N ARG A 298 28.06 13.34 -23.04
CA ARG A 298 27.51 12.04 -23.48
C ARG A 298 27.20 11.12 -22.31
N ASP A 299 28.02 11.11 -21.25
CA ASP A 299 27.76 10.35 -20.03
C ASP A 299 26.48 10.83 -19.32
N PHE A 300 26.26 12.17 -19.27
CA PHE A 300 25.01 12.72 -18.77
C PHE A 300 23.80 12.29 -19.61
N ASP A 301 23.88 12.45 -20.94
CA ASP A 301 22.78 12.11 -21.84
C ASP A 301 22.40 10.61 -21.74
N GLN A 302 23.41 9.74 -21.72
CA GLN A 302 23.19 8.29 -21.56
C GLN A 302 22.72 7.91 -20.17
N GLY A 303 23.28 8.55 -19.15
CA GLY A 303 22.88 8.32 -17.75
C GLY A 303 21.40 8.69 -17.51
N TRP A 304 20.98 9.86 -17.99
CA TRP A 304 19.58 10.28 -17.90
C TRP A 304 18.65 9.39 -18.71
N GLN A 305 19.04 9.00 -19.91
CA GLN A 305 18.27 8.04 -20.70
C GLN A 305 18.14 6.70 -19.96
N GLY A 306 19.20 6.22 -19.33
CA GLY A 306 19.20 5.00 -18.52
C GLY A 306 18.27 5.10 -17.32
N ILE A 307 18.26 6.23 -16.61
CA ILE A 307 17.32 6.49 -15.50
C ILE A 307 15.88 6.51 -16.02
N GLU A 308 15.58 7.22 -17.09
CA GLU A 308 14.23 7.22 -17.66
C GLU A 308 13.76 5.82 -18.05
N TYR A 309 14.63 4.99 -18.62
CA TYR A 309 14.28 3.59 -18.88
C TYR A 309 13.99 2.82 -17.60
N LYS A 310 14.86 2.89 -16.61
CA LYS A 310 14.66 2.21 -15.32
C LYS A 310 13.33 2.60 -14.67
N LEU A 311 12.98 3.89 -14.66
CA LEU A 311 11.79 4.39 -14.00
C LEU A 311 10.47 4.11 -14.74
N ASN A 312 10.52 3.85 -16.05
CA ASN A 312 9.32 3.63 -16.86
C ASN A 312 9.16 2.19 -17.36
N THR A 313 10.11 1.29 -17.08
CA THR A 313 10.08 -0.09 -17.56
C THR A 313 10.31 -1.13 -16.47
N VAL A 314 11.00 -0.78 -15.39
CA VAL A 314 11.32 -1.70 -14.32
C VAL A 314 10.35 -1.46 -13.16
N GLY A 315 9.32 -2.29 -13.10
CA GLY A 315 8.39 -2.27 -11.96
C GLY A 315 9.07 -2.73 -10.66
N SER A 316 8.64 -2.18 -9.53
CA SER A 316 9.03 -2.64 -8.22
C SER A 316 8.48 -4.05 -7.93
N SER A 317 8.89 -4.67 -6.84
CA SER A 317 8.30 -5.93 -6.36
C SER A 317 6.79 -5.82 -6.09
N ARG A 318 6.27 -4.60 -5.93
CA ARG A 318 4.84 -4.30 -5.82
C ARG A 318 4.13 -4.19 -7.16
N GLY A 319 4.89 -4.15 -8.28
CA GLY A 319 4.35 -4.08 -9.63
C GLY A 319 3.98 -2.67 -10.11
N ASP A 320 4.32 -1.64 -9.35
CA ASP A 320 4.23 -0.24 -9.76
C ASP A 320 5.59 0.27 -10.26
N TYR A 321 5.56 1.25 -11.14
CA TYR A 321 6.76 1.99 -11.51
C TYR A 321 7.10 2.98 -10.41
N PRO A 322 8.41 3.22 -10.12
CA PRO A 322 8.83 4.14 -9.09
C PRO A 322 8.29 5.55 -9.35
N PHE A 323 7.52 6.08 -8.39
CA PHE A 323 6.99 7.45 -8.45
C PHE A 323 8.07 8.42 -8.00
N VAL A 324 8.96 8.79 -8.94
CA VAL A 324 10.16 9.57 -8.67
C VAL A 324 10.01 10.99 -9.13
N THR A 325 10.37 11.93 -8.25
CA THR A 325 10.55 13.36 -8.57
C THR A 325 12.02 13.71 -8.43
N VAL A 326 12.55 14.49 -9.33
CA VAL A 326 13.89 15.09 -9.25
C VAL A 326 13.77 16.61 -9.32
N THR A 327 14.60 17.32 -8.58
CA THR A 327 14.67 18.76 -8.70
C THR A 327 16.03 19.21 -9.23
N LEU A 328 16.04 20.28 -10.01
CA LEU A 328 17.20 20.87 -10.64
C LEU A 328 17.06 22.39 -10.80
N GLY A 329 18.08 23.03 -11.29
CA GLY A 329 18.03 24.42 -11.74
C GLY A 329 18.85 25.41 -10.90
N LEU A 330 19.12 25.13 -9.63
CA LEU A 330 19.90 26.03 -8.76
C LEU A 330 21.42 25.88 -8.92
N GLY A 331 21.87 24.91 -9.72
CA GLY A 331 23.28 24.73 -10.06
C GLY A 331 23.78 25.85 -10.97
N ILE A 332 24.94 26.46 -10.63
CA ILE A 332 25.56 27.54 -11.42
C ILE A 332 26.92 27.16 -12.00
N LYS A 333 27.52 26.07 -11.50
CA LYS A 333 28.81 25.58 -12.00
C LYS A 333 28.62 24.80 -13.30
N GLN A 334 29.71 24.68 -14.07
CA GLN A 334 29.68 24.07 -15.40
C GLN A 334 28.98 22.71 -15.45
N PHE A 335 29.37 21.76 -14.59
CA PHE A 335 28.76 20.42 -14.59
C PHE A 335 27.39 20.35 -13.95
N GLU A 336 27.06 21.27 -13.04
CA GLU A 336 25.70 21.42 -12.49
C GLU A 336 24.72 21.86 -13.59
N LYS A 337 25.11 22.88 -14.38
CA LYS A 337 24.33 23.36 -15.52
C LYS A 337 24.22 22.29 -16.61
N MET A 338 25.34 21.60 -16.92
CA MET A 338 25.36 20.51 -17.91
C MET A 338 24.43 19.38 -17.51
N ALA A 339 24.39 18.99 -16.23
CA ALA A 339 23.46 17.98 -15.70
C ALA A 339 21.99 18.39 -15.90
N SER A 340 21.65 19.63 -15.58
CA SER A 340 20.30 20.17 -15.75
C SER A 340 19.88 20.21 -17.22
N ILE A 341 20.72 20.77 -18.09
CA ILE A 341 20.44 20.90 -19.53
C ILE A 341 20.28 19.51 -20.16
N SER A 342 21.19 18.57 -19.86
CA SER A 342 21.13 17.22 -20.40
C SER A 342 19.84 16.49 -19.99
N LEU A 343 19.42 16.55 -18.72
CA LEU A 343 18.15 15.95 -18.31
C LEU A 343 16.96 16.54 -19.07
N LEU A 344 16.90 17.86 -19.17
CA LEU A 344 15.80 18.56 -19.85
C LEU A 344 15.77 18.21 -21.36
N GLU A 345 16.92 18.13 -22.01
CA GLU A 345 17.03 17.76 -23.43
C GLU A 345 16.67 16.27 -23.67
N VAL A 346 17.13 15.36 -22.82
CA VAL A 346 16.81 13.93 -22.91
C VAL A 346 15.30 13.74 -22.72
N HIS A 347 14.71 14.37 -21.69
CA HIS A 347 13.28 14.29 -21.42
C HIS A 347 12.44 14.90 -22.56
N LYS A 348 12.84 16.08 -23.05
CA LYS A 348 12.23 16.73 -24.22
C LYS A 348 12.31 15.84 -25.47
N GLY A 349 13.40 15.11 -25.63
CA GLY A 349 13.61 14.16 -26.72
C GLY A 349 12.66 12.96 -26.67
N GLY A 350 12.23 12.54 -25.49
CA GLY A 350 11.43 11.36 -25.26
C GLY A 350 12.16 10.05 -25.53
N GLN A 351 11.50 8.93 -25.23
CA GLN A 351 12.05 7.58 -25.35
C GLN A 351 11.32 6.75 -26.40
N GLY A 352 12.00 5.76 -26.97
CA GLY A 352 11.43 4.84 -27.96
C GLY A 352 12.24 4.70 -29.23
N LYS A 353 11.65 4.05 -30.23
CA LYS A 353 12.30 3.86 -31.55
C LYS A 353 12.51 5.20 -32.27
N ALA A 354 13.58 5.30 -33.03
CA ALA A 354 13.83 6.45 -33.91
C ALA A 354 12.60 6.79 -34.75
N GLY A 355 12.24 8.06 -34.81
CA GLY A 355 11.02 8.55 -35.47
C GLY A 355 9.69 8.29 -34.78
N ARG A 356 9.69 7.58 -33.62
CA ARG A 356 8.49 7.27 -32.82
C ARG A 356 8.73 7.46 -31.33
N LYS A 357 9.62 8.36 -30.93
CA LYS A 357 9.87 8.69 -29.54
C LYS A 357 8.65 9.35 -28.93
N LYS A 358 8.36 9.03 -27.66
CA LYS A 358 7.26 9.59 -26.88
C LYS A 358 7.79 10.13 -25.55
N PRO A 359 7.19 11.17 -25.00
CA PRO A 359 7.47 11.59 -23.63
C PRO A 359 7.25 10.44 -22.67
N VAL A 360 8.10 10.34 -21.65
CA VAL A 360 7.95 9.38 -20.53
C VAL A 360 7.35 10.07 -19.32
N LEU A 361 6.81 9.28 -18.39
CA LEU A 361 6.13 9.82 -17.21
C LEU A 361 7.13 10.18 -16.09
N PHE A 362 8.13 9.35 -15.90
CA PHE A 362 9.11 9.49 -14.82
C PHE A 362 10.56 9.68 -15.35
N PRO A 363 11.39 10.44 -14.61
CA PRO A 363 11.05 11.16 -13.37
C PRO A 363 10.12 12.35 -13.64
N LYS A 364 9.30 12.72 -12.65
CA LYS A 364 8.74 14.07 -12.60
C LYS A 364 9.87 15.05 -12.37
N ILE A 365 9.89 16.12 -13.12
CA ILE A 365 10.96 17.12 -13.05
C ILE A 365 10.39 18.40 -12.46
N VAL A 366 11.04 18.92 -11.43
CA VAL A 366 10.71 20.23 -10.83
C VAL A 366 11.88 21.17 -11.02
N PHE A 367 11.62 22.27 -11.73
CA PHE A 367 12.59 23.34 -11.92
C PHE A 367 12.52 24.33 -10.77
N LEU A 368 13.62 24.48 -10.07
CA LEU A 368 13.77 25.41 -8.96
C LEU A 368 14.15 26.78 -9.51
N TYR A 369 13.16 27.66 -9.68
CA TYR A 369 13.36 28.98 -10.28
C TYR A 369 13.82 30.01 -9.25
N ASP A 370 14.94 30.68 -9.51
CA ASP A 370 15.39 31.86 -8.75
C ASP A 370 15.65 33.01 -9.71
N GLU A 371 14.94 34.13 -9.53
CA GLU A 371 15.06 35.32 -10.37
C GLU A 371 16.46 35.97 -10.41
N ASN A 372 17.33 35.62 -9.44
CA ASN A 372 18.68 36.14 -9.37
C ASN A 372 19.64 35.41 -10.32
N ILE A 373 19.36 34.17 -10.67
CA ILE A 373 20.23 33.33 -11.51
C ILE A 373 19.60 32.92 -12.84
N HIS A 374 18.28 33.02 -12.98
CA HIS A 374 17.53 32.65 -14.17
C HIS A 374 16.98 33.85 -14.96
N GLY A 375 16.80 33.69 -16.25
CA GLY A 375 16.26 34.70 -17.16
C GLY A 375 17.36 35.40 -17.96
N LYS A 376 16.94 36.32 -18.81
CA LYS A 376 17.81 36.97 -19.79
C LYS A 376 19.00 37.71 -19.15
N GLY A 377 20.20 37.39 -19.59
CA GLY A 377 21.46 37.99 -19.10
C GLY A 377 21.90 37.45 -17.72
N LYS A 378 21.28 36.43 -17.20
CA LYS A 378 21.65 35.80 -15.92
C LYS A 378 22.59 34.62 -16.12
N ILE A 379 23.27 34.20 -15.04
CA ILE A 379 24.31 33.16 -15.07
C ILE A 379 23.80 31.78 -15.55
N SER A 380 22.52 31.48 -15.35
CA SER A 380 21.87 30.23 -15.77
C SER A 380 20.72 30.48 -16.76
N GLU A 381 20.89 31.49 -17.68
CA GLU A 381 19.95 31.74 -18.77
C GLU A 381 19.76 30.50 -19.64
N ASP A 382 20.87 29.82 -20.02
CA ASP A 382 20.88 28.60 -20.80
C ASP A 382 20.08 27.44 -20.17
N VAL A 383 20.20 27.27 -18.86
CA VAL A 383 19.40 26.27 -18.09
C VAL A 383 17.92 26.65 -18.08
N PHE A 384 17.62 27.94 -17.91
CA PHE A 384 16.24 28.44 -17.93
C PHE A 384 15.59 28.24 -19.30
N GLU A 385 16.28 28.58 -20.40
CA GLU A 385 15.79 28.36 -21.75
C GLU A 385 15.53 26.88 -22.04
N ALA A 386 16.45 26.00 -21.66
CA ALA A 386 16.25 24.55 -21.77
C ALA A 386 15.00 24.06 -21.00
N GLY A 387 14.77 24.63 -19.82
CA GLY A 387 13.56 24.34 -19.02
C GLY A 387 12.28 24.79 -19.71
N VAL A 388 12.27 25.99 -20.27
CA VAL A 388 11.11 26.54 -21.02
C VAL A 388 10.81 25.70 -22.26
N ASP A 389 11.84 25.38 -23.03
CA ASP A 389 11.70 24.53 -24.23
C ASP A 389 11.19 23.13 -23.92
N CYS A 390 11.66 22.53 -22.82
CA CYS A 390 11.18 21.25 -22.36
C CYS A 390 9.71 21.32 -21.95
N SER A 391 9.31 22.33 -21.15
CA SER A 391 7.93 22.55 -20.73
C SER A 391 6.97 22.75 -21.92
N ALA A 392 7.41 23.48 -22.93
CA ALA A 392 6.61 23.75 -24.11
C ALA A 392 6.27 22.48 -24.89
N LYS A 393 7.11 21.43 -24.80
CA LYS A 393 6.95 20.18 -25.55
C LYS A 393 6.35 19.03 -24.74
N THR A 394 6.66 18.94 -23.44
CA THR A 394 6.36 17.75 -22.63
C THR A 394 5.46 18.03 -21.43
N MET A 395 5.14 19.29 -21.13
CA MET A 395 4.48 19.76 -19.91
C MET A 395 5.36 19.68 -18.64
N TYR A 396 6.56 19.16 -18.71
CA TYR A 396 7.59 19.20 -17.68
C TYR A 396 8.75 20.12 -18.09
N PRO A 397 9.48 20.71 -17.13
CA PRO A 397 9.35 20.60 -15.69
C PRO A 397 8.15 21.38 -15.11
N ASP A 398 7.69 20.99 -13.92
CA ASP A 398 6.91 21.85 -13.02
C ASP A 398 7.82 22.94 -12.47
N TRP A 399 7.28 24.16 -12.26
CA TRP A 399 8.06 25.30 -11.83
C TRP A 399 7.82 25.64 -10.38
N LEU A 400 8.89 25.65 -9.57
CA LEU A 400 8.85 26.03 -8.17
C LEU A 400 9.68 27.29 -7.94
N SER A 401 9.02 28.41 -7.55
CA SER A 401 9.72 29.66 -7.28
C SER A 401 10.42 29.62 -5.92
N MET A 402 11.74 29.80 -5.97
CA MET A 402 12.61 29.95 -4.80
C MET A 402 12.82 31.41 -4.40
N SER A 403 12.33 32.37 -5.21
CA SER A 403 12.39 33.82 -5.01
C SER A 403 11.00 34.41 -4.76
N GLY A 404 10.93 35.70 -4.38
CA GLY A 404 9.68 36.38 -4.09
C GLY A 404 9.25 36.30 -2.60
N ALA A 405 7.93 36.44 -2.35
CA ALA A 405 7.35 36.54 -1.00
C ALA A 405 6.55 35.25 -0.58
N GLY A 406 6.55 34.20 -1.37
CA GLY A 406 5.81 32.98 -1.08
C GLY A 406 6.39 32.18 0.10
N TYR A 407 5.61 31.21 0.58
CA TYR A 407 6.03 30.33 1.70
C TYR A 407 7.33 29.59 1.40
N ILE A 408 7.44 28.95 0.23
CA ILE A 408 8.63 28.19 -0.18
C ILE A 408 9.88 29.08 -0.21
N SER A 409 9.78 30.25 -0.86
CA SER A 409 10.91 31.20 -0.92
C SER A 409 11.31 31.73 0.47
N SER A 410 10.35 31.96 1.35
CA SER A 410 10.61 32.37 2.74
C SER A 410 11.35 31.27 3.51
N MET A 411 10.95 29.99 3.35
CA MET A 411 11.61 28.85 3.98
C MET A 411 13.02 28.62 3.39
N TYR A 412 13.18 28.73 2.07
CA TYR A 412 14.48 28.66 1.44
C TYR A 412 15.44 29.75 1.92
N LYS A 413 14.98 31.00 1.99
CA LYS A 413 15.76 32.11 2.56
C LYS A 413 16.19 31.85 4.00
N LYS A 414 15.29 31.30 4.81
CA LYS A 414 15.54 31.04 6.23
C LYS A 414 16.51 29.87 6.45
N TYR A 415 16.29 28.75 5.80
CA TYR A 415 17.00 27.49 6.09
C TYR A 415 18.11 27.16 5.09
N LYS A 416 18.16 27.84 3.96
CA LYS A 416 19.11 27.56 2.86
C LYS A 416 19.07 26.10 2.37
N LYS A 417 17.93 25.45 2.57
CA LYS A 417 17.65 24.08 2.09
C LYS A 417 16.45 24.13 1.17
N VAL A 418 16.53 23.36 0.08
CA VAL A 418 15.44 23.22 -0.85
C VAL A 418 14.32 22.40 -0.22
N ILE A 419 13.10 22.94 -0.24
CA ILE A 419 11.87 22.21 0.06
C ILE A 419 11.29 21.83 -1.27
N SER A 420 11.40 20.54 -1.60
CA SER A 420 10.91 20.00 -2.86
C SER A 420 9.52 19.40 -2.68
N PRO A 421 8.62 19.56 -3.64
CA PRO A 421 7.37 18.79 -3.65
C PRO A 421 7.67 17.30 -3.83
N MET A 422 6.83 16.48 -3.22
CA MET A 422 6.88 15.03 -3.33
C MET A 422 5.82 14.52 -4.32
#